data_40a863c7a672ffdbc18a90893f2c160d
#
_entry.id   40a863c7a672ffdbc18a90893f2c160d
#
_cell.length_a   1.000
_cell.length_b   1.000
_cell.length_c   1.000
_cell.angle_alpha   90.00
_cell.angle_beta   90.00
_cell.angle_gamma   90.00
#
_symmetry.space_group_name_H-M   'P 1'
#
loop_
_entity.id
_entity.type
_entity.pdbx_description
1 polymer ?
#
loop_
_entity_poly.entity_id
_entity_poly.type
_entity_poly.pdbx_seq_one_letter_code
_entity_poly.pdbx_strand_id
1 'polypeptide(L)'
;SEMCIRDRRAVVRELVSLACLACVLATASIYWHYRLPTPLAPTTPLAPKPRGYASDAWFDALLSHQLDGGAASAYELADGEAYDGPLSSYFSEANAMLTMQHLSEGIGYRVVGTQKHVDAEVWLEDVLRRYEGTHATGGSEYATHVEVFRQQSDGRHRFEILGHPVWKRYYGMSNLIVRVSDGSEESKAHTLLVNAHIDSTIPSPGAVDDAAGVAIMLEALRALTVRGAPRMKHGLVLLFNNGEESLQDASHLYMTQENITRASVRAVVNLEGCGVSGPPLLFQATDPALIEAYSRVPHPFGTVVASDVFSSGIIMSDTDFRQFQEYGHGLPGLDM
;
A
#
# COMPACT_ATOMS: atom_id res chain seq x y z
N SER A 1 23.09 58.54 -15.02
CA SER A 1 21.82 58.01 -15.59
C SER A 1 22.07 56.85 -16.56
N GLU A 2 23.11 56.83 -17.37
CA GLU A 2 23.40 55.72 -18.32
C GLU A 2 23.84 54.44 -17.63
N MET A 3 24.59 54.54 -16.54
CA MET A 3 25.02 53.38 -15.74
C MET A 3 23.82 52.63 -15.14
N CYS A 4 22.81 53.36 -14.66
CA CYS A 4 21.58 52.79 -14.08
C CYS A 4 20.70 52.06 -15.14
N ILE A 5 20.73 52.49 -16.39
CA ILE A 5 20.01 51.86 -17.51
C ILE A 5 20.73 50.61 -18.00
N ARG A 6 22.07 50.59 -17.97
CA ARG A 6 22.88 49.40 -18.31
C ARG A 6 22.67 48.30 -17.30
N ASP A 7 22.66 48.59 -16.01
CA ASP A 7 22.40 47.62 -14.93
C ASP A 7 21.00 47.04 -15.04
N ARG A 8 19.98 47.83 -15.29
CA ARG A 8 18.61 47.36 -15.50
C ARG A 8 18.49 46.40 -16.69
N ARG A 9 19.19 46.69 -17.80
CA ARG A 9 19.19 45.79 -18.98
C ARG A 9 19.94 44.50 -18.75
N ALA A 10 20.97 44.49 -17.89
CA ALA A 10 21.67 43.28 -17.50
C ALA A 10 20.75 42.40 -16.61
N VAL A 11 20.14 42.98 -15.59
CA VAL A 11 19.18 42.28 -14.72
C VAL A 11 18.00 41.72 -15.50
N VAL A 12 17.42 42.48 -16.42
CA VAL A 12 16.32 41.98 -17.27
C VAL A 12 16.77 40.80 -18.13
N ARG A 13 17.98 40.85 -18.70
CA ARG A 13 18.53 39.71 -19.47
C ARG A 13 18.71 38.48 -18.63
N GLU A 14 19.22 38.61 -17.42
CA GLU A 14 19.39 37.47 -16.48
C GLU A 14 18.04 36.87 -16.08
N LEU A 15 17.07 37.71 -15.76
CA LEU A 15 15.72 37.24 -15.44
C LEU A 15 15.06 36.53 -16.62
N VAL A 16 15.21 37.05 -17.84
CA VAL A 16 14.68 36.39 -19.05
C VAL A 16 15.40 35.06 -19.28
N SER A 17 16.74 35.03 -19.10
CA SER A 17 17.50 33.77 -19.24
C SER A 17 17.08 32.71 -18.21
N LEU A 18 16.87 33.10 -16.96
CA LEU A 18 16.37 32.21 -15.92
C LEU A 18 14.94 31.70 -16.20
N ALA A 19 14.06 32.58 -16.69
CA ALA A 19 12.72 32.22 -17.11
C ALA A 19 12.74 31.22 -18.27
N CYS A 20 13.57 31.48 -19.28
CA CYS A 20 13.75 30.56 -20.41
C CYS A 20 14.30 29.19 -19.94
N LEU A 21 15.30 29.19 -19.06
CA LEU A 21 15.85 27.97 -18.50
C LEU A 21 14.78 27.18 -17.72
N ALA A 22 14.01 27.86 -16.88
CA ALA A 22 12.90 27.22 -16.13
C ALA A 22 11.86 26.64 -17.08
N CYS A 23 11.50 27.35 -18.16
CA CYS A 23 10.58 26.84 -19.18
C CYS A 23 11.16 25.62 -19.91
N VAL A 24 12.42 25.60 -20.25
CA VAL A 24 13.10 24.49 -20.93
C VAL A 24 13.13 23.29 -19.98
N LEU A 25 13.50 23.47 -18.70
CA LEU A 25 13.54 22.40 -17.72
C LEU A 25 12.14 21.83 -17.46
N ALA A 26 11.14 22.69 -17.30
CA ALA A 26 9.75 22.25 -17.12
C ALA A 26 9.25 21.45 -18.34
N THR A 27 9.51 21.97 -19.56
CA THR A 27 9.10 21.29 -20.80
C THR A 27 9.82 19.96 -20.96
N ALA A 28 11.11 19.91 -20.67
CA ALA A 28 11.90 18.67 -20.71
C ALA A 28 11.38 17.66 -19.67
N SER A 29 11.11 18.12 -18.46
CA SER A 29 10.56 17.26 -17.38
C SER A 29 9.20 16.69 -17.77
N ILE A 30 8.29 17.52 -18.29
CA ILE A 30 6.98 17.09 -18.79
C ILE A 30 7.14 16.08 -19.94
N TYR A 31 8.00 16.41 -20.91
CA TYR A 31 8.24 15.54 -22.06
C TYR A 31 8.78 14.17 -21.65
N TRP A 32 9.78 14.14 -20.76
CA TRP A 32 10.34 12.89 -20.25
C TRP A 32 9.36 12.15 -19.34
N HIS A 33 8.56 12.84 -18.53
CA HIS A 33 7.52 12.23 -17.71
C HIS A 33 6.52 11.41 -18.55
N TYR A 34 6.08 11.96 -19.68
CA TYR A 34 5.18 11.25 -20.60
C TYR A 34 5.89 10.24 -21.52
N ARG A 35 7.21 10.21 -21.53
CA ARG A 35 8.03 9.23 -22.27
C ARG A 35 8.78 8.25 -21.39
N LEU A 36 8.65 8.33 -20.08
CA LEU A 36 9.04 7.23 -19.21
C LEU A 36 8.40 5.93 -19.73
N PRO A 37 9.08 4.77 -19.56
CA PRO A 37 8.61 3.50 -20.13
C PRO A 37 7.11 3.38 -19.92
N THR A 38 6.39 3.27 -21.01
CA THR A 38 4.93 3.14 -20.96
C THR A 38 4.64 2.02 -20.01
N PRO A 39 3.90 2.29 -18.92
CA PRO A 39 3.43 1.24 -18.06
C PRO A 39 2.85 0.15 -18.95
N LEU A 40 3.04 -1.10 -18.60
CA LEU A 40 2.30 -2.19 -19.20
C LEU A 40 0.87 -1.69 -19.33
N ALA A 41 0.43 -1.47 -20.58
CA ALA A 41 -0.88 -0.87 -20.82
C ALA A 41 -1.85 -1.61 -19.92
N PRO A 42 -2.78 -0.92 -19.24
CA PRO A 42 -3.80 -1.60 -18.48
C PRO A 42 -4.50 -2.53 -19.47
N THR A 43 -4.03 -3.77 -19.53
CA THR A 43 -4.55 -4.81 -20.44
C THR A 43 -5.90 -5.27 -19.96
N THR A 44 -6.48 -4.51 -19.00
CA THR A 44 -7.68 -4.91 -18.31
C THR A 44 -8.78 -3.90 -18.51
N PRO A 45 -9.95 -4.36 -18.95
CA PRO A 45 -11.17 -3.65 -18.60
C PRO A 45 -11.21 -3.55 -17.07
N LEU A 46 -11.32 -2.34 -16.53
CA LEU A 46 -11.69 -2.15 -15.13
C LEU A 46 -12.91 -3.03 -14.88
N ALA A 47 -12.88 -3.81 -13.80
CA ALA A 47 -14.09 -4.51 -13.40
C ALA A 47 -15.23 -3.48 -13.34
N PRO A 48 -16.41 -3.81 -13.85
CA PRO A 48 -17.51 -2.87 -13.91
C PRO A 48 -17.77 -2.31 -12.50
N LYS A 49 -17.97 -0.99 -12.39
CA LYS A 49 -18.28 -0.36 -11.11
C LYS A 49 -19.63 -0.86 -10.62
N PRO A 50 -19.73 -1.56 -9.47
CA PRO A 50 -21.00 -1.93 -8.91
C PRO A 50 -21.81 -0.67 -8.54
N ARG A 51 -23.12 -0.71 -8.72
CA ARG A 51 -24.01 0.36 -8.27
C ARG A 51 -24.27 0.23 -6.78
N GLY A 52 -24.01 1.30 -6.03
CA GLY A 52 -24.38 1.44 -4.63
C GLY A 52 -23.27 1.07 -3.65
N TYR A 53 -23.53 1.37 -2.39
CA TYR A 53 -22.67 1.01 -1.26
C TYR A 53 -22.63 -0.51 -1.13
N ALA A 54 -21.43 -1.05 -0.98
CA ALA A 54 -21.27 -2.43 -0.61
C ALA A 54 -21.93 -2.65 0.76
N SER A 55 -23.03 -3.37 0.78
CA SER A 55 -23.47 -3.97 2.03
C SER A 55 -22.50 -5.12 2.36
N ASP A 56 -22.39 -5.47 3.63
CA ASP A 56 -21.63 -6.67 4.05
C ASP A 56 -22.05 -7.89 3.23
N ALA A 57 -23.34 -8.00 2.90
CA ALA A 57 -23.89 -9.04 2.03
C ALA A 57 -23.30 -9.04 0.61
N TRP A 58 -22.97 -7.87 0.04
CA TRP A 58 -22.33 -7.81 -1.27
C TRP A 58 -20.88 -8.29 -1.22
N PHE A 59 -20.15 -7.85 -0.21
CA PHE A 59 -18.76 -8.27 0.00
C PHE A 59 -18.68 -9.77 0.31
N ASP A 60 -19.63 -10.28 1.12
CA ASP A 60 -19.78 -11.71 1.39
C ASP A 60 -20.11 -12.52 0.14
N ALA A 61 -20.98 -12.00 -0.70
CA ALA A 61 -21.29 -12.62 -1.99
C ALA A 61 -20.08 -12.61 -2.93
N LEU A 62 -19.33 -11.52 -2.98
CA LEU A 62 -18.08 -11.42 -3.76
C LEU A 62 -17.07 -12.47 -3.31
N LEU A 63 -16.81 -12.58 -2.01
CA LEU A 63 -15.86 -13.53 -1.45
C LEU A 63 -16.32 -14.99 -1.59
N SER A 64 -17.57 -15.29 -1.32
CA SER A 64 -18.10 -16.66 -1.44
C SER A 64 -18.00 -17.19 -2.88
N HIS A 65 -18.31 -16.34 -3.86
CA HIS A 65 -18.16 -16.71 -5.28
C HIS A 65 -16.70 -16.90 -5.71
N GLN A 66 -15.78 -16.16 -5.11
CA GLN A 66 -14.36 -16.30 -5.41
C GLN A 66 -13.78 -17.61 -4.88
N LEU A 67 -14.18 -18.02 -3.68
CA LEU A 67 -13.65 -19.19 -3.00
C LEU A 67 -14.29 -20.51 -3.49
N ASP A 68 -15.55 -20.50 -3.89
CA ASP A 68 -16.28 -21.70 -4.31
C ASP A 68 -16.00 -22.11 -5.76
N GLY A 69 -15.20 -21.37 -6.51
CA GLY A 69 -14.91 -21.65 -7.93
C GLY A 69 -16.15 -21.64 -8.83
N GLY A 70 -17.25 -21.12 -8.32
CA GLY A 70 -18.52 -21.00 -9.02
C GLY A 70 -18.50 -19.93 -10.09
N ALA A 71 -19.33 -20.08 -11.10
CA ALA A 71 -19.64 -19.03 -12.03
C ALA A 71 -20.15 -17.80 -11.26
N ALA A 72 -19.52 -16.66 -11.48
CA ALA A 72 -19.86 -15.41 -10.80
C ALA A 72 -21.37 -15.18 -10.86
N SER A 73 -22.00 -15.03 -9.70
CA SER A 73 -23.34 -14.46 -9.71
C SER A 73 -23.22 -13.01 -10.13
N ALA A 74 -24.13 -12.64 -10.97
CA ALA A 74 -24.23 -11.37 -11.65
C ALA A 74 -23.86 -10.14 -10.79
N TYR A 75 -22.75 -9.49 -11.12
CA TYR A 75 -22.59 -8.11 -10.78
C TYR A 75 -23.56 -7.28 -11.64
N GLU A 76 -24.41 -6.48 -11.02
CA GLU A 76 -25.12 -5.44 -11.77
C GLU A 76 -24.08 -4.39 -12.21
N LEU A 77 -23.82 -4.34 -13.49
CA LEU A 77 -23.06 -3.27 -14.10
C LEU A 77 -23.78 -1.93 -13.95
N ALA A 78 -23.05 -0.83 -14.09
CA ALA A 78 -23.59 0.53 -13.96
C ALA A 78 -24.77 0.83 -14.90
N ASP A 79 -24.96 0.04 -15.93
CA ASP A 79 -26.01 0.07 -16.97
C ASP A 79 -27.08 -1.00 -16.81
N GLY A 80 -27.06 -1.80 -15.74
CA GLY A 80 -28.07 -2.83 -15.46
C GLY A 80 -27.80 -4.17 -16.14
N GLU A 81 -26.66 -4.34 -16.78
CA GLU A 81 -26.22 -5.64 -17.28
C GLU A 81 -25.56 -6.47 -16.17
N ALA A 82 -25.86 -7.75 -16.15
CA ALA A 82 -25.23 -8.69 -15.23
C ALA A 82 -23.88 -9.17 -15.81
N TYR A 83 -22.82 -9.11 -15.00
CA TYR A 83 -21.53 -9.71 -15.38
C TYR A 83 -21.53 -11.18 -14.96
N ASP A 84 -21.48 -12.09 -15.91
CA ASP A 84 -21.44 -13.54 -15.71
C ASP A 84 -20.09 -14.18 -16.06
N GLY A 85 -19.06 -13.34 -16.29
CA GLY A 85 -17.71 -13.78 -16.62
C GLY A 85 -16.90 -14.29 -15.43
N PRO A 86 -15.82 -15.07 -15.67
CA PRO A 86 -14.93 -15.51 -14.62
C PRO A 86 -14.25 -14.33 -13.95
N LEU A 87 -14.07 -14.39 -12.62
CA LEU A 87 -13.30 -13.40 -11.87
C LEU A 87 -11.89 -13.30 -12.44
N SER A 88 -11.48 -12.08 -12.72
CA SER A 88 -10.18 -11.78 -13.31
C SER A 88 -9.07 -11.85 -12.26
N SER A 89 -7.91 -12.40 -12.63
CA SER A 89 -6.67 -12.28 -11.85
C SER A 89 -6.08 -10.86 -11.87
N TYR A 90 -6.76 -9.94 -12.52
CA TYR A 90 -6.33 -8.55 -12.58
C TYR A 90 -6.87 -7.74 -11.40
N PHE A 91 -6.11 -6.74 -10.99
CA PHE A 91 -6.50 -5.80 -9.95
C PHE A 91 -7.75 -5.01 -10.35
N SER A 92 -8.70 -4.88 -9.44
CA SER A 92 -9.93 -4.09 -9.61
C SER A 92 -9.93 -2.88 -8.69
N GLU A 93 -9.80 -1.71 -9.27
CA GLU A 93 -9.96 -0.45 -8.53
C GLU A 93 -11.33 -0.37 -7.85
N ALA A 94 -12.39 -0.85 -8.51
CA ALA A 94 -13.72 -0.83 -7.93
C ALA A 94 -13.82 -1.65 -6.64
N ASN A 95 -13.21 -2.84 -6.59
CA ASN A 95 -13.18 -3.65 -5.36
C ASN A 95 -12.37 -2.98 -4.26
N ALA A 96 -11.20 -2.41 -4.59
CA ALA A 96 -10.40 -1.69 -3.62
C ALA A 96 -11.17 -0.48 -3.06
N MET A 97 -11.85 0.30 -3.92
CA MET A 97 -12.68 1.44 -3.50
C MET A 97 -13.80 1.02 -2.55
N LEU A 98 -14.43 -0.13 -2.76
CA LEU A 98 -15.48 -0.62 -1.86
C LEU A 98 -14.93 -0.99 -0.49
N THR A 99 -13.78 -1.64 -0.43
CA THR A 99 -13.08 -1.93 0.83
C THR A 99 -12.71 -0.66 1.57
N MET A 100 -12.09 0.30 0.88
CA MET A 100 -11.71 1.59 1.44
C MET A 100 -12.95 2.34 2.00
N GLN A 101 -14.05 2.33 1.25
CA GLN A 101 -15.31 2.96 1.66
C GLN A 101 -15.92 2.25 2.88
N HIS A 102 -15.89 0.93 2.92
CA HIS A 102 -16.38 0.18 4.08
C HIS A 102 -15.60 0.53 5.35
N LEU A 103 -14.26 0.57 5.27
CA LEU A 103 -13.42 0.92 6.41
C LEU A 103 -13.60 2.37 6.86
N SER A 104 -13.64 3.32 5.91
CA SER A 104 -13.65 4.75 6.24
C SER A 104 -15.04 5.32 6.53
N GLU A 105 -16.07 4.91 5.78
CA GLU A 105 -17.44 5.41 5.94
C GLU A 105 -18.32 4.42 6.73
N GLY A 106 -18.25 3.13 6.43
CA GLY A 106 -19.04 2.11 7.09
C GLY A 106 -18.65 1.95 8.56
N ILE A 107 -17.41 1.63 8.84
CA ILE A 107 -16.87 1.53 10.20
C ILE A 107 -16.55 2.92 10.74
N GLY A 108 -15.77 3.71 10.00
CA GLY A 108 -15.44 5.09 10.33
C GLY A 108 -14.14 5.21 11.14
N TYR A 109 -14.12 6.06 12.16
CA TYR A 109 -12.93 6.39 12.95
C TYR A 109 -12.38 5.18 13.70
N ARG A 110 -11.32 4.58 13.19
CA ARG A 110 -10.68 3.36 13.70
C ARG A 110 -9.51 3.67 14.65
N VAL A 111 -9.72 4.67 15.50
CA VAL A 111 -8.69 5.10 16.46
C VAL A 111 -8.36 3.99 17.43
N VAL A 112 -7.07 3.71 17.63
CA VAL A 112 -6.57 2.67 18.54
C VAL A 112 -7.24 2.75 19.91
N GLY A 113 -7.73 1.63 20.41
CA GLY A 113 -8.42 1.51 21.69
C GLY A 113 -9.92 1.83 21.65
N THR A 114 -10.48 2.17 20.48
CA THR A 114 -11.93 2.34 20.30
C THR A 114 -12.61 1.06 19.84
N GLN A 115 -13.94 0.98 20.04
CA GLN A 115 -14.71 -0.17 19.54
C GLN A 115 -14.63 -0.29 18.01
N LYS A 116 -14.65 0.83 17.29
CA LYS A 116 -14.56 0.85 15.83
C LYS A 116 -13.22 0.30 15.30
N HIS A 117 -12.13 0.52 16.02
CA HIS A 117 -10.86 -0.11 15.71
C HIS A 117 -10.95 -1.63 15.87
N VAL A 118 -11.53 -2.11 16.96
CA VAL A 118 -11.76 -3.55 17.18
C VAL A 118 -12.69 -4.13 16.10
N ASP A 119 -13.75 -3.43 15.74
CA ASP A 119 -14.70 -3.86 14.71
C ASP A 119 -14.00 -4.01 13.35
N ALA A 120 -13.12 -3.07 12.99
CA ALA A 120 -12.35 -3.13 11.75
C ALA A 120 -11.37 -4.31 11.73
N GLU A 121 -10.69 -4.53 12.84
CA GLU A 121 -9.74 -5.65 12.97
C GLU A 121 -10.45 -7.01 12.89
N VAL A 122 -11.58 -7.17 13.59
CA VAL A 122 -12.39 -8.39 13.55
C VAL A 122 -12.94 -8.62 12.15
N TRP A 123 -13.49 -7.60 11.51
CA TRP A 123 -13.98 -7.68 10.14
C TRP A 123 -12.87 -8.11 9.17
N LEU A 124 -11.70 -7.46 9.24
CA LEU A 124 -10.61 -7.77 8.34
C LEU A 124 -10.06 -9.19 8.58
N GLU A 125 -9.94 -9.61 9.84
CA GLU A 125 -9.52 -10.96 10.15
C GLU A 125 -10.49 -12.00 9.57
N ASP A 126 -11.80 -11.80 9.71
CA ASP A 126 -12.81 -12.68 9.11
C ASP A 126 -12.67 -12.76 7.60
N VAL A 127 -12.48 -11.61 6.94
CA VAL A 127 -12.24 -11.56 5.49
C VAL A 127 -10.97 -12.32 5.11
N LEU A 128 -9.85 -12.10 5.80
CA LEU A 128 -8.58 -12.76 5.50
C LEU A 128 -8.64 -14.27 5.71
N ARG A 129 -9.34 -14.74 6.77
CA ARG A 129 -9.53 -16.16 7.05
C ARG A 129 -10.27 -16.89 5.93
N ARG A 130 -11.14 -16.22 5.20
CA ARG A 130 -11.82 -16.82 4.04
C ARG A 130 -10.87 -17.11 2.88
N TYR A 131 -9.73 -16.42 2.79
CA TYR A 131 -8.67 -16.71 1.81
C TYR A 131 -7.70 -17.79 2.28
N GLU A 132 -7.74 -18.21 3.54
CA GLU A 132 -6.80 -19.20 4.07
C GLU A 132 -6.97 -20.56 3.39
N GLY A 133 -5.87 -21.13 2.88
CA GLY A 133 -5.88 -22.42 2.22
C GLY A 133 -5.12 -22.46 0.90
N THR A 134 -5.50 -23.41 0.07
CA THR A 134 -4.87 -23.67 -1.23
C THR A 134 -5.81 -23.36 -2.37
N HIS A 135 -5.37 -22.50 -3.29
CA HIS A 135 -6.13 -22.04 -4.43
C HIS A 135 -5.50 -22.56 -5.73
N ALA A 136 -6.29 -23.25 -6.55
CA ALA A 136 -5.86 -23.79 -7.85
C ALA A 136 -5.78 -22.66 -8.90
N THR A 137 -4.70 -21.89 -8.90
CA THR A 137 -4.51 -20.72 -9.76
C THR A 137 -3.98 -21.04 -11.15
N GLY A 138 -3.14 -22.07 -11.26
CA GLY A 138 -2.52 -22.53 -12.52
C GLY A 138 -3.09 -23.85 -13.06
N GLY A 139 -4.31 -24.21 -12.73
CA GLY A 139 -4.88 -25.49 -13.07
C GLY A 139 -4.24 -26.64 -12.30
N SER A 140 -3.67 -27.64 -12.98
CA SER A 140 -2.92 -28.74 -12.34
C SER A 140 -1.43 -28.45 -12.17
N GLU A 141 -0.95 -27.30 -12.67
CA GLU A 141 0.48 -27.02 -12.75
C GLU A 141 1.04 -26.41 -11.47
N TYR A 142 0.27 -25.50 -10.84
CA TYR A 142 0.66 -24.87 -9.57
C TYR A 142 -0.58 -24.34 -8.81
N ALA A 143 -0.35 -24.05 -7.54
CA ALA A 143 -1.38 -23.47 -6.67
C ALA A 143 -0.79 -22.28 -5.90
N THR A 144 -1.67 -21.42 -5.42
CA THR A 144 -1.33 -20.38 -4.44
C THR A 144 -1.76 -20.85 -3.08
N HIS A 145 -0.85 -20.79 -2.10
CA HIS A 145 -1.12 -21.11 -0.71
C HIS A 145 -1.17 -19.84 0.11
N VAL A 146 -2.23 -19.69 0.90
CA VAL A 146 -2.47 -18.56 1.77
C VAL A 146 -2.51 -19.05 3.21
N GLU A 147 -1.69 -18.45 4.05
CA GLU A 147 -1.63 -18.71 5.50
C GLU A 147 -1.91 -17.38 6.22
N VAL A 148 -2.80 -17.42 7.20
CA VAL A 148 -3.20 -16.23 7.97
C VAL A 148 -2.78 -16.38 9.42
N PHE A 149 -2.09 -15.40 9.95
CA PHE A 149 -1.59 -15.38 11.33
C PHE A 149 -2.10 -14.12 12.05
N ARG A 150 -2.36 -14.26 13.33
CA ARG A 150 -2.58 -13.15 14.24
C ARG A 150 -1.43 -13.09 15.23
N GLN A 151 -0.73 -11.96 15.25
CA GLN A 151 0.21 -11.64 16.32
C GLN A 151 -0.49 -10.70 17.30
N GLN A 152 -0.32 -10.93 18.60
CA GLN A 152 -0.80 -10.02 19.63
C GLN A 152 0.15 -10.06 20.82
N SER A 153 0.63 -8.90 21.26
CA SER A 153 1.54 -8.83 22.41
C SER A 153 1.63 -7.41 22.98
N ASP A 154 2.29 -7.34 24.13
CA ASP A 154 2.72 -6.07 24.73
C ASP A 154 4.14 -5.74 24.30
N GLY A 155 4.48 -4.45 24.32
CA GLY A 155 5.82 -4.05 23.99
C GLY A 155 6.17 -2.66 24.50
N ARG A 156 7.39 -2.28 24.20
CA ARG A 156 7.91 -0.94 24.48
C ARG A 156 8.97 -0.59 23.45
N HIS A 157 8.99 0.66 23.05
CA HIS A 157 10.08 1.16 22.20
C HIS A 157 10.44 2.61 22.53
N ARG A 158 11.59 3.01 22.07
CA ARG A 158 12.04 4.39 22.07
C ARG A 158 11.62 5.02 20.75
N PHE A 159 11.01 6.18 20.83
CA PHE A 159 10.69 7.01 19.68
C PHE A 159 11.31 8.39 19.87
N GLU A 160 11.66 9.07 18.79
CA GLU A 160 12.18 10.43 18.86
C GLU A 160 11.20 11.40 18.23
N ILE A 161 10.73 12.36 19.03
CA ILE A 161 9.80 13.40 18.60
C ILE A 161 10.48 14.75 18.82
N LEU A 162 10.64 15.52 17.72
CA LEU A 162 11.24 16.88 17.80
C LEU A 162 12.61 16.90 18.49
N GLY A 163 13.44 15.88 18.24
CA GLY A 163 14.75 15.76 18.87
C GLY A 163 14.72 15.33 20.35
N HIS A 164 13.56 14.94 20.87
CA HIS A 164 13.41 14.45 22.23
C HIS A 164 13.08 12.97 22.26
N PRO A 165 13.81 12.15 23.03
CA PRO A 165 13.51 10.73 23.17
C PRO A 165 12.25 10.53 24.00
N VAL A 166 11.30 9.78 23.47
CA VAL A 166 10.09 9.34 24.15
C VAL A 166 10.13 7.83 24.31
N TRP A 167 9.88 7.35 25.53
CA TRP A 167 9.69 5.93 25.78
C TRP A 167 8.21 5.64 25.86
N LYS A 168 7.76 4.72 25.02
CA LYS A 168 6.36 4.34 24.92
C LYS A 168 6.18 2.86 25.27
N ARG A 169 5.02 2.53 25.82
CA ARG A 169 4.54 1.17 25.99
C ARG A 169 3.21 1.02 25.27
N TYR A 170 3.00 -0.13 24.67
CA TYR A 170 1.72 -0.55 24.12
C TYR A 170 1.32 -1.89 24.75
N TYR A 171 0.02 -2.13 24.83
CA TYR A 171 -0.57 -3.30 25.43
C TYR A 171 -1.59 -3.93 24.51
N GLY A 172 -1.53 -5.27 24.37
CA GLY A 172 -2.44 -6.03 23.54
C GLY A 172 -2.44 -5.61 22.06
N MET A 173 -1.37 -4.97 21.59
CA MET A 173 -1.23 -4.55 20.20
C MET A 173 -1.20 -5.75 19.27
N SER A 174 -1.85 -5.66 18.12
CA SER A 174 -2.04 -6.77 17.20
C SER A 174 -1.64 -6.44 15.77
N ASN A 175 -1.26 -7.48 15.04
CA ASN A 175 -1.05 -7.51 13.61
C ASN A 175 -1.86 -8.65 13.00
N LEU A 176 -2.45 -8.43 11.84
CA LEU A 176 -2.93 -9.48 10.95
C LEU A 176 -1.91 -9.69 9.84
N ILE A 177 -1.45 -10.91 9.66
CA ILE A 177 -0.34 -11.25 8.78
C ILE A 177 -0.80 -12.32 7.80
N VAL A 178 -0.61 -12.09 6.52
CA VAL A 178 -0.94 -13.08 5.48
C VAL A 178 0.33 -13.43 4.72
N ARG A 179 0.68 -14.72 4.68
CA ARG A 179 1.73 -15.22 3.80
C ARG A 179 1.12 -15.87 2.58
N VAL A 180 1.52 -15.40 1.40
CA VAL A 180 1.14 -15.96 0.11
C VAL A 180 2.36 -16.60 -0.52
N SER A 181 2.27 -17.85 -0.96
CA SER A 181 3.39 -18.62 -1.54
C SER A 181 2.89 -19.65 -2.55
N ASP A 182 3.78 -20.36 -3.23
CA ASP A 182 3.42 -21.56 -4.02
C ASP A 182 3.41 -22.84 -3.16
N GLY A 183 3.52 -22.72 -1.83
CA GLY A 183 3.55 -23.82 -0.88
C GLY A 183 4.94 -24.42 -0.64
N SER A 184 5.93 -24.13 -1.49
CA SER A 184 7.30 -24.63 -1.32
C SER A 184 8.04 -23.88 -0.20
N GLU A 185 8.99 -24.57 0.42
CA GLU A 185 9.88 -23.95 1.41
C GLU A 185 10.77 -22.87 0.78
N GLU A 186 11.12 -23.00 -0.52
CA GLU A 186 11.88 -21.99 -1.25
C GLU A 186 11.08 -20.69 -1.37
N SER A 187 9.81 -20.77 -1.75
CA SER A 187 8.93 -19.60 -1.84
C SER A 187 8.74 -18.93 -0.48
N LYS A 188 8.58 -19.72 0.58
CA LYS A 188 8.40 -19.20 1.95
C LYS A 188 9.67 -18.58 2.55
N ALA A 189 10.86 -19.02 2.11
CA ALA A 189 12.14 -18.57 2.68
C ALA A 189 12.55 -17.15 2.25
N HIS A 190 11.99 -16.64 1.15
CA HIS A 190 12.28 -15.33 0.60
C HIS A 190 11.00 -14.60 0.24
N THR A 191 10.66 -13.58 1.02
CA THR A 191 9.39 -12.86 0.86
C THR A 191 9.61 -11.35 0.69
N LEU A 192 8.70 -10.74 -0.05
CA LEU A 192 8.48 -9.31 -0.04
C LEU A 192 7.42 -9.00 1.02
N LEU A 193 7.69 -8.07 1.91
CA LEU A 193 6.71 -7.54 2.85
C LEU A 193 6.00 -6.35 2.20
N VAL A 194 4.68 -6.35 2.22
CA VAL A 194 3.84 -5.18 1.92
C VAL A 194 3.06 -4.84 3.17
N ASN A 195 3.13 -3.59 3.59
CA ASN A 195 2.55 -3.09 4.82
C ASN A 195 1.51 -2.01 4.56
N ALA A 196 0.47 -1.99 5.38
CA ALA A 196 -0.52 -0.93 5.49
C ALA A 196 -1.14 -0.98 6.89
N HIS A 197 -1.56 0.15 7.45
CA HIS A 197 -2.16 0.18 8.77
C HIS A 197 -3.69 0.24 8.76
N ILE A 198 -4.30 -0.40 9.76
CA ILE A 198 -5.76 -0.51 9.88
C ILE A 198 -6.33 0.71 10.61
N ASP A 199 -5.60 1.22 11.59
CA ASP A 199 -6.05 2.32 12.44
C ASP A 199 -6.17 3.65 11.68
N SER A 200 -6.79 4.62 12.29
CA SER A 200 -6.90 5.99 11.79
C SER A 200 -6.79 6.97 12.94
N THR A 201 -6.48 8.22 12.63
CA THR A 201 -6.36 9.30 13.61
C THR A 201 -7.69 10.03 13.87
N ILE A 202 -7.69 10.92 14.84
CA ILE A 202 -8.70 11.96 15.00
C ILE A 202 -8.11 13.23 14.34
N PRO A 203 -8.75 13.88 13.40
CA PRO A 203 -10.19 13.91 13.07
C PRO A 203 -10.56 13.23 11.75
N SER A 204 -9.78 12.30 11.21
CA SER A 204 -10.05 11.67 9.93
C SER A 204 -10.51 10.21 10.10
N PRO A 205 -11.53 9.75 9.34
CA PRO A 205 -11.85 8.32 9.26
C PRO A 205 -10.82 7.52 8.44
N GLY A 206 -9.73 8.16 7.97
CA GLY A 206 -8.61 7.51 7.34
C GLY A 206 -8.98 6.76 6.05
N ALA A 207 -9.54 7.47 5.06
CA ALA A 207 -9.86 6.84 3.77
C ALA A 207 -8.59 6.59 2.94
N VAL A 208 -7.76 7.63 2.79
CA VAL A 208 -6.47 7.53 2.12
C VAL A 208 -5.41 7.00 3.08
N ASP A 209 -5.45 7.43 4.31
CA ASP A 209 -4.54 7.14 5.39
C ASP A 209 -5.22 6.28 6.47
N ASP A 210 -5.15 4.91 6.45
CA ASP A 210 -4.55 4.14 5.37
C ASP A 210 -5.50 3.00 4.93
N ALA A 211 -6.84 3.26 4.94
CA ALA A 211 -7.79 2.30 4.41
C ALA A 211 -7.55 2.00 2.92
N ALA A 212 -6.94 2.93 2.17
CA ALA A 212 -6.57 2.71 0.77
C ALA A 212 -5.46 1.65 0.64
N GLY A 213 -4.41 1.72 1.45
CA GLY A 213 -3.34 0.70 1.48
C GLY A 213 -3.88 -0.68 1.87
N VAL A 214 -4.72 -0.75 2.92
CA VAL A 214 -5.42 -1.98 3.31
C VAL A 214 -6.24 -2.55 2.14
N ALA A 215 -6.99 -1.69 1.44
CA ALA A 215 -7.82 -2.08 0.30
C ALA A 215 -7.01 -2.59 -0.89
N ILE A 216 -5.89 -1.93 -1.18
CA ILE A 216 -4.95 -2.36 -2.23
C ILE A 216 -4.38 -3.74 -1.91
N MET A 217 -3.96 -3.98 -0.67
CA MET A 217 -3.41 -5.26 -0.25
C MET A 217 -4.46 -6.37 -0.31
N LEU A 218 -5.69 -6.11 0.12
CA LEU A 218 -6.77 -7.08 0.08
C LEU A 218 -7.16 -7.44 -1.36
N GLU A 219 -7.22 -6.46 -2.27
CA GLU A 219 -7.50 -6.70 -3.68
C GLU A 219 -6.34 -7.43 -4.39
N ALA A 220 -5.09 -7.14 -4.01
CA ALA A 220 -3.94 -7.90 -4.48
C ALA A 220 -4.00 -9.36 -4.03
N LEU A 221 -4.38 -9.62 -2.77
CA LEU A 221 -4.60 -10.98 -2.26
C LEU A 221 -5.66 -11.73 -3.08
N ARG A 222 -6.79 -11.08 -3.35
CA ARG A 222 -7.83 -11.63 -4.23
C ARG A 222 -7.26 -12.00 -5.60
N ALA A 223 -6.57 -11.07 -6.25
CA ALA A 223 -6.02 -11.29 -7.59
C ALA A 223 -5.00 -12.45 -7.64
N LEU A 224 -4.29 -12.70 -6.55
CA LEU A 224 -3.31 -13.77 -6.42
C LEU A 224 -3.94 -15.14 -6.10
N THR A 225 -5.21 -15.20 -5.74
CA THR A 225 -5.91 -16.45 -5.36
C THR A 225 -6.88 -16.96 -6.42
N VAL A 226 -7.12 -16.19 -7.49
CA VAL A 226 -8.01 -16.60 -8.58
C VAL A 226 -7.25 -17.32 -9.70
N ARG A 227 -8.01 -18.06 -10.53
CA ARG A 227 -7.45 -18.75 -11.69
C ARG A 227 -6.78 -17.77 -12.66
N GLY A 228 -5.57 -18.11 -13.10
CA GLY A 228 -4.76 -17.26 -13.98
C GLY A 228 -3.80 -16.32 -13.25
N ALA A 229 -3.78 -16.37 -11.92
CA ALA A 229 -2.76 -15.66 -11.15
C ALA A 229 -1.35 -16.19 -11.49
N PRO A 230 -0.32 -15.32 -11.45
CA PRO A 230 1.05 -15.73 -11.74
C PRO A 230 1.59 -16.68 -10.66
N ARG A 231 2.45 -17.61 -11.05
CA ARG A 231 3.20 -18.42 -10.10
C ARG A 231 4.14 -17.56 -9.28
N MET A 232 4.13 -17.74 -7.98
CA MET A 232 5.00 -17.02 -7.05
C MET A 232 6.24 -17.85 -6.75
N LYS A 233 7.37 -17.49 -7.36
CA LYS A 233 8.68 -18.10 -7.04
C LYS A 233 9.13 -17.72 -5.63
N HIS A 234 8.88 -16.49 -5.23
CA HIS A 234 9.15 -15.95 -3.90
C HIS A 234 7.82 -15.57 -3.25
N GLY A 235 7.73 -15.71 -1.93
CA GLY A 235 6.50 -15.43 -1.22
C GLY A 235 6.24 -13.93 -1.05
N LEU A 236 5.02 -13.63 -0.69
CA LEU A 236 4.56 -12.31 -0.28
C LEU A 236 4.06 -12.39 1.17
N VAL A 237 4.42 -11.41 1.96
CA VAL A 237 3.83 -11.20 3.29
C VAL A 237 3.06 -9.89 3.25
N LEU A 238 1.76 -9.97 3.51
CA LEU A 238 0.91 -8.80 3.69
C LEU A 238 0.76 -8.57 5.19
N LEU A 239 1.24 -7.43 5.66
CA LEU A 239 1.16 -7.02 7.06
C LEU A 239 0.11 -5.92 7.19
N PHE A 240 -1.02 -6.28 7.76
CA PHE A 240 -2.06 -5.34 8.17
C PHE A 240 -1.81 -5.01 9.63
N ASN A 241 -1.13 -3.91 9.86
CA ASN A 241 -0.71 -3.52 11.19
C ASN A 241 -1.70 -2.57 11.89
N ASN A 242 -1.38 -2.21 13.10
CA ASN A 242 -2.14 -1.29 13.93
C ASN A 242 -1.21 -0.31 14.65
N GLY A 243 -1.77 0.80 15.10
CA GLY A 243 -1.06 1.74 15.94
C GLY A 243 0.06 2.48 15.23
N GLU A 244 -0.05 2.67 13.91
CA GLU A 244 0.81 3.58 13.16
C GLU A 244 0.62 5.00 13.71
N GLU A 245 -0.60 5.50 13.75
CA GLU A 245 -1.02 6.81 14.23
C GLU A 245 -0.71 7.04 15.73
N SER A 246 -0.36 5.98 16.41
CA SER A 246 0.09 6.02 17.79
C SER A 246 1.59 5.76 17.94
N LEU A 247 2.40 6.15 16.97
CA LEU A 247 3.86 6.03 16.90
C LEU A 247 4.32 4.61 16.52
N GLN A 248 3.69 3.99 15.52
CA GLN A 248 4.17 2.79 14.82
C GLN A 248 4.35 1.56 15.72
N ASP A 249 3.38 1.34 16.62
CA ASP A 249 3.49 0.32 17.66
C ASP A 249 3.52 -1.10 17.11
N ALA A 250 2.64 -1.43 16.16
CA ALA A 250 2.51 -2.79 15.68
C ALA A 250 3.53 -3.17 14.61
N SER A 251 4.05 -2.23 13.83
CA SER A 251 5.21 -2.46 12.99
C SER A 251 6.47 -2.74 13.81
N HIS A 252 6.67 -2.00 14.93
CA HIS A 252 7.69 -2.32 15.91
C HIS A 252 7.48 -3.73 16.50
N LEU A 253 6.24 -4.08 16.88
CA LEU A 253 5.90 -5.39 17.40
C LEU A 253 6.24 -6.51 16.40
N TYR A 254 5.89 -6.32 15.11
CA TYR A 254 6.24 -7.25 14.05
C TYR A 254 7.75 -7.44 13.95
N MET A 255 8.50 -6.35 13.86
CA MET A 255 9.95 -6.42 13.67
C MET A 255 10.72 -6.99 14.86
N THR A 256 10.16 -6.91 16.06
CA THR A 256 10.87 -7.33 17.28
C THR A 256 10.42 -8.68 17.84
N GLN A 257 9.17 -9.09 17.60
CA GLN A 257 8.60 -10.26 18.28
C GLN A 257 7.94 -11.30 17.34
N GLU A 258 7.73 -10.96 16.05
CA GLU A 258 7.16 -11.93 15.10
C GLU A 258 8.21 -13.00 14.73
N ASN A 259 7.82 -14.28 14.76
CA ASN A 259 8.76 -15.40 14.61
C ASN A 259 8.46 -16.34 13.43
N ILE A 260 7.35 -16.13 12.69
CA ILE A 260 6.90 -17.03 11.63
C ILE A 260 7.33 -16.52 10.25
N THR A 261 7.11 -15.25 9.99
CA THR A 261 7.30 -14.65 8.66
C THR A 261 8.46 -13.68 8.58
N ARG A 262 8.74 -12.95 9.66
CA ARG A 262 9.75 -11.88 9.70
C ARG A 262 11.13 -12.31 9.17
N ALA A 263 11.59 -13.49 9.54
CA ALA A 263 12.91 -13.98 9.13
C ALA A 263 13.06 -14.23 7.62
N SER A 264 11.95 -14.38 6.91
CA SER A 264 11.91 -14.57 5.45
C SER A 264 11.92 -13.28 4.65
N VAL A 265 11.62 -12.14 5.29
CA VAL A 265 11.49 -10.83 4.60
C VAL A 265 12.86 -10.39 4.05
N ARG A 266 12.88 -9.98 2.78
CA ARG A 266 14.07 -9.51 2.06
C ARG A 266 13.96 -8.08 1.57
N ALA A 267 12.74 -7.58 1.43
CA ALA A 267 12.45 -6.19 1.07
C ALA A 267 11.08 -5.81 1.61
N VAL A 268 10.82 -4.52 1.73
CA VAL A 268 9.54 -3.98 2.19
C VAL A 268 9.00 -2.95 1.21
N VAL A 269 7.70 -2.94 1.04
CA VAL A 269 6.92 -1.85 0.46
C VAL A 269 5.95 -1.38 1.52
N ASN A 270 6.12 -0.18 2.00
CA ASN A 270 5.18 0.48 2.90
C ASN A 270 4.19 1.29 2.05
N LEU A 271 2.92 1.05 2.25
CA LEU A 271 1.85 1.88 1.70
C LEU A 271 1.43 2.85 2.77
N GLU A 272 1.26 4.13 2.38
CA GLU A 272 1.04 5.21 3.32
C GLU A 272 0.17 6.30 2.72
N GLY A 273 -0.62 6.94 3.54
CA GLY A 273 -1.46 8.05 3.14
C GLY A 273 -0.72 9.38 3.09
N CYS A 274 -0.10 9.69 1.97
CA CYS A 274 0.66 10.95 1.79
C CYS A 274 -0.09 11.96 0.93
N GLY A 275 -1.27 12.40 1.35
CA GLY A 275 -2.06 13.42 0.65
C GLY A 275 -3.47 12.97 0.33
N VAL A 276 -4.22 13.81 -0.40
CA VAL A 276 -5.66 13.62 -0.68
C VAL A 276 -5.98 13.43 -2.16
N SER A 277 -5.00 13.61 -3.03
CA SER A 277 -5.17 13.46 -4.48
C SER A 277 -3.83 13.44 -5.20
N GLY A 278 -3.84 12.97 -6.44
CA GLY A 278 -2.67 12.85 -7.31
C GLY A 278 -2.17 11.43 -7.43
N PRO A 279 -1.09 11.21 -8.19
CA PRO A 279 -0.48 9.90 -8.29
C PRO A 279 0.21 9.49 -6.98
N PRO A 280 0.28 8.18 -6.67
CA PRO A 280 1.03 7.67 -5.52
C PRO A 280 2.47 8.17 -5.57
N LEU A 281 2.94 8.81 -4.52
CA LEU A 281 4.25 9.42 -4.44
C LEU A 281 5.23 8.49 -3.72
N LEU A 282 6.22 7.97 -4.43
CA LEU A 282 7.40 7.37 -3.79
C LEU A 282 8.21 8.48 -3.11
N PHE A 283 8.23 8.53 -1.78
CA PHE A 283 8.93 9.56 -1.02
C PHE A 283 10.13 9.04 -0.23
N GLN A 284 10.24 7.72 0.00
CA GLN A 284 11.43 7.10 0.55
C GLN A 284 11.81 5.83 -0.22
N ALA A 285 13.10 5.63 -0.45
CA ALA A 285 13.65 4.41 -1.01
C ALA A 285 15.08 4.20 -0.53
N THR A 286 15.42 2.97 -0.18
CA THR A 286 16.74 2.66 0.41
C THR A 286 17.62 1.81 -0.49
N ASP A 287 17.12 1.33 -1.63
CA ASP A 287 17.87 0.47 -2.54
C ASP A 287 17.63 0.82 -4.00
N PRO A 288 18.69 1.06 -4.80
CA PRO A 288 18.56 1.40 -6.23
C PRO A 288 17.85 0.32 -7.06
N ALA A 289 17.99 -0.97 -6.72
CA ALA A 289 17.33 -2.04 -7.46
C ALA A 289 15.82 -2.01 -7.27
N LEU A 290 15.34 -1.61 -6.10
CA LEU A 290 13.92 -1.41 -5.84
C LEU A 290 13.38 -0.19 -6.59
N ILE A 291 14.15 0.90 -6.68
CA ILE A 291 13.79 2.07 -7.49
C ILE A 291 13.70 1.67 -8.97
N GLU A 292 14.65 0.86 -9.47
CA GLU A 292 14.60 0.34 -10.84
C GLU A 292 13.34 -0.51 -11.06
N ALA A 293 13.00 -1.39 -10.12
CA ALA A 293 11.77 -2.18 -10.19
C ALA A 293 10.52 -1.29 -10.21
N TYR A 294 10.47 -0.30 -9.31
CA TYR A 294 9.37 0.68 -9.23
C TYR A 294 9.23 1.51 -10.53
N SER A 295 10.33 1.84 -11.18
CA SER A 295 10.29 2.60 -12.44
C SER A 295 9.53 1.88 -13.58
N ARG A 296 9.25 0.59 -13.42
CA ARG A 296 8.54 -0.25 -14.41
C ARG A 296 7.05 -0.41 -14.11
N VAL A 297 6.57 0.10 -12.97
CA VAL A 297 5.12 0.06 -12.68
C VAL A 297 4.36 1.08 -13.55
N PRO A 298 3.05 0.88 -13.74
CA PRO A 298 2.22 1.88 -14.37
C PRO A 298 2.31 3.23 -13.62
N HIS A 299 2.65 4.31 -14.35
CA HIS A 299 2.70 5.67 -13.81
C HIS A 299 3.58 5.84 -12.55
N PRO A 300 4.87 5.43 -12.59
CA PRO A 300 5.75 5.63 -11.44
C PRO A 300 5.87 7.13 -11.15
N PHE A 301 5.75 7.50 -9.89
CA PHE A 301 5.82 8.89 -9.48
C PHE A 301 6.69 9.02 -8.22
N GLY A 302 7.78 9.73 -8.36
CA GLY A 302 8.72 10.01 -7.28
C GLY A 302 9.64 11.15 -7.66
N THR A 303 10.10 11.91 -6.68
CA THR A 303 11.05 13.01 -6.89
C THR A 303 12.12 13.00 -5.83
N VAL A 304 13.34 13.35 -6.21
CA VAL A 304 14.45 13.55 -5.26
C VAL A 304 14.09 14.61 -4.22
N VAL A 305 13.35 15.64 -4.62
CA VAL A 305 12.90 16.70 -3.71
C VAL A 305 11.99 16.17 -2.62
N ALA A 306 11.07 15.26 -2.94
CA ALA A 306 10.21 14.65 -1.92
C ALA A 306 11.03 13.85 -0.91
N SER A 307 11.97 13.04 -1.39
CA SER A 307 12.89 12.29 -0.54
C SER A 307 13.75 13.21 0.34
N ASP A 308 14.32 14.27 -0.22
CA ASP A 308 15.15 15.22 0.51
C ASP A 308 14.34 15.98 1.58
N VAL A 309 13.13 16.42 1.25
CA VAL A 309 12.24 17.12 2.20
C VAL A 309 11.85 16.19 3.34
N PHE A 310 11.53 14.94 3.06
CA PHE A 310 11.16 13.97 4.09
C PHE A 310 12.37 13.63 4.98
N SER A 311 13.51 13.30 4.39
CA SER A 311 14.73 12.93 5.12
C SER A 311 15.37 14.11 5.87
N SER A 312 15.09 15.35 5.48
CA SER A 312 15.62 16.56 6.17
C SER A 312 15.04 16.80 7.56
N GLY A 313 13.93 16.12 7.91
CA GLY A 313 13.19 16.35 9.15
C GLY A 313 12.39 17.66 9.19
N ILE A 314 12.23 18.36 8.04
CA ILE A 314 11.32 19.51 7.92
C ILE A 314 9.87 19.05 8.13
N ILE A 315 9.52 17.91 7.56
CA ILE A 315 8.27 17.21 7.87
C ILE A 315 8.50 16.43 9.15
N MET A 316 7.81 16.82 10.21
CA MET A 316 7.90 16.16 11.51
C MET A 316 6.91 14.98 11.60
N SER A 317 6.81 14.23 10.52
CA SER A 317 6.01 13.03 10.41
C SER A 317 6.93 11.86 10.05
N ASP A 318 6.50 10.68 10.37
CA ASP A 318 7.22 9.44 10.09
C ASP A 318 6.20 8.36 9.77
N THR A 319 6.64 7.23 9.21
CA THR A 319 5.78 6.13 8.82
C THR A 319 6.29 4.81 9.42
N ASP A 320 5.53 3.74 9.30
CA ASP A 320 5.96 2.39 9.67
C ASP A 320 7.29 1.98 9.03
N PHE A 321 7.63 2.58 7.88
CA PHE A 321 8.89 2.33 7.18
C PHE A 321 10.11 2.51 8.08
N ARG A 322 10.06 3.46 9.00
CA ARG A 322 11.09 3.66 10.02
C ARG A 322 11.33 2.41 10.84
N GLN A 323 10.28 1.73 11.30
CA GLN A 323 10.42 0.53 12.12
C GLN A 323 11.08 -0.62 11.31
N PHE A 324 10.74 -0.73 10.04
CA PHE A 324 11.37 -1.70 9.14
C PHE A 324 12.84 -1.40 8.89
N GLN A 325 13.23 -0.13 8.81
CA GLN A 325 14.63 0.27 8.66
C GLN A 325 15.43 0.10 9.96
N GLU A 326 14.90 0.58 11.07
CA GLU A 326 15.60 0.60 12.35
C GLU A 326 15.76 -0.82 12.94
N TYR A 327 14.70 -1.60 12.97
CA TYR A 327 14.70 -2.95 13.55
C TYR A 327 14.93 -4.06 12.50
N GLY A 328 14.84 -3.74 11.23
CA GLY A 328 15.18 -4.64 10.12
C GLY A 328 16.65 -4.60 9.70
N HIS A 329 17.49 -3.83 10.43
CA HIS A 329 18.93 -3.68 10.16
C HIS A 329 19.24 -3.22 8.72
N GLY A 330 18.49 -2.23 8.23
CA GLY A 330 18.63 -1.69 6.89
C GLY A 330 17.97 -2.56 5.81
N LEU A 331 16.84 -3.14 6.13
CA LEU A 331 16.02 -3.88 5.17
C LEU A 331 15.71 -3.01 3.95
N PRO A 332 16.03 -3.45 2.70
CA PRO A 332 15.72 -2.67 1.51
C PRO A 332 14.23 -2.38 1.38
N GLY A 333 13.85 -1.15 1.01
CA GLY A 333 12.44 -0.84 0.94
C GLY A 333 12.08 0.40 0.14
N LEU A 334 10.78 0.49 -0.10
CA LEU A 334 10.07 1.62 -0.70
C LEU A 334 8.98 2.08 0.26
N ASP A 335 8.77 3.40 0.32
CA ASP A 335 7.73 4.04 1.12
C ASP A 335 6.94 5.01 0.21
N MET A 336 5.62 4.81 0.06
CA MET A 336 4.82 5.50 -0.95
C MET A 336 3.36 5.70 -0.51
#